data_94e87ad4d3ec8259190f6934cfdf8895
#
_entry.id   94e87ad4d3ec8259190f6934cfdf8895
#
_cell.length_a   1.000
_cell.length_b   1.000
_cell.length_c   1.000
_cell.angle_alpha   90.00
_cell.angle_beta   90.00
_cell.angle_gamma   90.00
#
_symmetry.space_group_name_H-M   'P 1'
#
loop_
_entity.id
_entity.type
_entity.pdbx_description
1 polymer ?
#
loop_
_entity_poly.entity_id
_entity_poly.type
_entity_poly.pdbx_seq_one_letter_code
_entity_poly.pdbx_strand_id
1 'polypeptide(L)'
;HIVMLYGQQGINYWAEINEDPYQLHGINDIDPDINLRAALKLLMLTAINADDEAKAFQAFRFQAETGRPEKNLKNDQLKSMLEALKRKHELIAHKMASGAGIDLMFHDSQITEQLIKRFTYHHQCPILTVHDSYVVPFGYDRILHKEMQSAFELITGVTHPVVEHTTDYFDTIEDEPH
;
A
#
# COMPACT_ATOMS: atom_id res chain seq x y z
N HIS A 1 -0.86 -0.22 3.10
CA HIS A 1 -1.82 -0.85 4.04
C HIS A 1 -1.18 -1.96 4.88
N ILE A 2 -0.46 -2.95 4.30
CA ILE A 2 0.17 -4.04 5.08
C ILE A 2 1.09 -3.48 6.17
N VAL A 3 1.98 -2.57 5.81
CA VAL A 3 2.93 -1.94 6.77
C VAL A 3 2.19 -1.26 7.92
N MET A 4 1.09 -0.55 7.62
CA MET A 4 0.27 0.09 8.66
C MET A 4 -0.41 -0.94 9.57
N LEU A 5 -0.96 -2.02 8.99
CA LEU A 5 -1.60 -3.08 9.77
C LEU A 5 -0.61 -3.79 10.70
N TYR A 6 0.60 -4.07 10.23
CA TYR A 6 1.66 -4.62 11.07
C TYR A 6 2.13 -3.62 12.13
N GLY A 7 2.22 -2.34 11.78
CA GLY A 7 2.53 -1.26 12.71
C GLY A 7 1.54 -1.17 13.87
N GLN A 8 0.24 -1.36 13.62
CA GLN A 8 -0.79 -1.46 14.65
C GLN A 8 -0.58 -2.64 15.62
N GLN A 9 0.21 -3.64 15.22
CA GLN A 9 0.65 -4.75 16.06
C GLN A 9 2.04 -4.51 16.70
N GLY A 10 2.61 -3.33 16.53
CA GLY A 10 3.94 -2.98 17.03
C GLY A 10 5.10 -3.57 16.23
N ILE A 11 4.86 -4.00 14.98
CA ILE A 11 5.87 -4.66 14.13
C ILE A 11 6.22 -3.75 12.95
N ASN A 12 7.51 -3.48 12.78
CA ASN A 12 8.02 -2.86 11.57
C ASN A 12 8.25 -3.93 10.50
N TYR A 13 7.30 -4.02 9.53
CA TYR A 13 7.30 -5.08 8.53
C TYR A 13 8.61 -5.19 7.77
N TRP A 14 9.18 -4.08 7.31
CA TRP A 14 10.40 -4.08 6.50
C TRP A 14 11.66 -4.30 7.32
N ALA A 15 11.68 -3.89 8.58
CA ALA A 15 12.83 -4.09 9.45
C ALA A 15 12.89 -5.51 10.04
N GLU A 16 11.73 -6.11 10.35
CA GLU A 16 11.63 -7.35 11.09
C GLU A 16 11.31 -8.56 10.21
N ILE A 17 10.49 -8.39 9.16
CA ILE A 17 10.05 -9.47 8.28
C ILE A 17 10.81 -9.41 6.94
N ASN A 18 10.82 -8.25 6.28
CA ASN A 18 11.55 -7.96 5.04
C ASN A 18 11.35 -9.00 3.91
N GLU A 19 10.13 -9.49 3.76
CA GLU A 19 9.76 -10.44 2.70
C GLU A 19 8.77 -9.79 1.72
N ASP A 20 8.70 -10.31 0.49
CA ASP A 20 7.59 -9.93 -0.41
C ASP A 20 6.26 -10.40 0.19
N PRO A 21 5.35 -9.47 0.54
CA PRO A 21 4.08 -9.84 1.19
C PRO A 21 3.18 -10.72 0.30
N TYR A 22 3.40 -10.71 -1.00
CA TYR A 22 2.60 -11.43 -1.97
C TYR A 22 3.29 -12.67 -2.56
N GLN A 23 4.47 -13.03 -2.06
CA GLN A 23 5.14 -14.27 -2.45
C GLN A 23 4.59 -15.42 -1.60
N LEU A 24 3.79 -16.27 -2.22
CA LEU A 24 3.20 -17.46 -1.59
C LEU A 24 3.63 -18.73 -2.31
N HIS A 25 3.79 -19.80 -1.55
CA HIS A 25 4.10 -21.13 -2.06
C HIS A 25 2.89 -22.07 -1.84
N GLY A 26 2.76 -23.07 -2.69
CA GLY A 26 1.76 -24.14 -2.51
C GLY A 26 0.32 -23.76 -2.86
N ILE A 27 0.12 -22.72 -3.67
CA ILE A 27 -1.18 -22.47 -4.30
C ILE A 27 -1.22 -23.30 -5.59
N ASN A 28 -2.03 -24.36 -5.56
CA ASN A 28 -2.25 -25.26 -6.70
C ASN A 28 -3.53 -24.86 -7.45
N ASP A 29 -3.70 -25.37 -8.66
CA ASP A 29 -4.91 -25.19 -9.50
C ASP A 29 -5.16 -23.75 -9.98
N ILE A 30 -4.12 -22.95 -10.09
CA ILE A 30 -4.17 -21.64 -10.74
C ILE A 30 -3.58 -21.77 -12.15
N ASP A 31 -4.30 -21.18 -13.11
CA ASP A 31 -3.86 -21.09 -14.50
C ASP A 31 -2.46 -20.45 -14.57
N PRO A 32 -1.48 -21.08 -15.25
CA PRO A 32 -0.13 -20.54 -15.36
C PRO A 32 -0.04 -19.18 -16.07
N ASP A 33 -1.06 -18.79 -16.84
CA ASP A 33 -1.14 -17.47 -17.48
C ASP A 33 -1.52 -16.36 -16.50
N ILE A 34 -1.93 -16.69 -15.27
CA ILE A 34 -2.25 -15.74 -14.22
C ILE A 34 -0.97 -15.22 -13.55
N ASN A 35 -0.83 -13.89 -13.53
CA ASN A 35 0.17 -13.26 -12.68
C ASN A 35 -0.25 -13.38 -11.20
N LEU A 36 0.14 -14.50 -10.57
CA LEU A 36 -0.27 -14.84 -9.21
C LEU A 36 0.07 -13.73 -8.21
N ARG A 37 1.24 -13.10 -8.31
CA ARG A 37 1.65 -12.00 -7.40
C ARG A 37 0.72 -10.80 -7.54
N ALA A 38 0.39 -10.39 -8.76
CA ALA A 38 -0.53 -9.29 -9.01
C ALA A 38 -1.95 -9.61 -8.52
N ALA A 39 -2.42 -10.83 -8.75
CA ALA A 39 -3.71 -11.31 -8.26
C ALA A 39 -3.77 -11.34 -6.73
N LEU A 40 -2.73 -11.79 -6.05
CA LEU A 40 -2.64 -11.79 -4.57
C LEU A 40 -2.62 -10.36 -4.00
N LYS A 41 -1.89 -9.44 -4.65
CA LYS A 41 -1.89 -8.03 -4.27
C LYS A 41 -3.28 -7.41 -4.38
N LEU A 42 -3.97 -7.66 -5.48
CA LEU A 42 -5.34 -7.15 -5.69
C LEU A 42 -6.33 -7.80 -4.69
N LEU A 43 -6.22 -9.11 -4.46
CA LEU A 43 -7.08 -9.81 -3.51
C LEU A 43 -6.88 -9.30 -2.08
N MET A 44 -5.64 -9.08 -1.68
CA MET A 44 -5.31 -8.51 -0.37
C MET A 44 -5.92 -7.12 -0.20
N LEU A 45 -5.76 -6.25 -1.20
CA LEU A 45 -6.33 -4.91 -1.19
C LEU A 45 -7.85 -4.94 -1.08
N THR A 46 -8.51 -5.76 -1.89
CA THR A 46 -9.97 -5.87 -1.87
C THR A 46 -10.48 -6.53 -0.59
N ALA A 47 -9.75 -7.50 -0.02
CA ALA A 47 -10.10 -8.13 1.24
C ALA A 47 -9.98 -7.17 2.45
N ILE A 48 -8.95 -6.34 2.49
CA ILE A 48 -8.80 -5.33 3.56
C ILE A 48 -9.96 -4.30 3.53
N ASN A 49 -10.42 -3.94 2.33
CA ASN A 49 -11.46 -2.93 2.15
C ASN A 49 -12.90 -3.49 2.23
N ALA A 50 -13.09 -4.78 2.19
CA ALA A 50 -14.41 -5.41 2.22
C ALA A 50 -14.82 -5.83 3.64
N ASP A 51 -16.11 -5.78 3.93
CA ASP A 51 -16.66 -6.21 5.22
C ASP A 51 -16.75 -7.75 5.32
N ASP A 52 -16.78 -8.43 4.17
CA ASP A 52 -16.87 -9.89 4.08
C ASP A 52 -16.16 -10.44 2.83
N GLU A 53 -15.96 -11.76 2.79
CA GLU A 53 -15.26 -12.43 1.69
C GLU A 53 -16.02 -12.33 0.35
N ALA A 54 -17.35 -12.35 0.38
CA ALA A 54 -18.15 -12.30 -0.84
C ALA A 54 -17.99 -10.92 -1.52
N LYS A 55 -18.03 -9.85 -0.74
CA LYS A 55 -17.76 -8.49 -1.23
C LYS A 55 -16.31 -8.33 -1.72
N ALA A 56 -15.34 -8.92 -1.01
CA ALA A 56 -13.94 -8.93 -1.43
C ALA A 56 -13.77 -9.57 -2.82
N PHE A 57 -14.40 -10.74 -3.06
CA PHE A 57 -14.32 -11.44 -4.34
C PHE A 57 -15.07 -10.70 -5.45
N GLN A 58 -16.17 -10.05 -5.13
CA GLN A 58 -16.89 -9.19 -6.08
C GLN A 58 -16.04 -7.99 -6.48
N ALA A 59 -15.43 -7.31 -5.50
CA ALA A 59 -14.55 -6.17 -5.73
C ALA A 59 -13.30 -6.58 -6.54
N PHE A 60 -12.71 -7.74 -6.23
CA PHE A 60 -11.60 -8.30 -6.99
C PHE A 60 -11.94 -8.42 -8.48
N ARG A 61 -13.07 -9.07 -8.81
CA ARG A 61 -13.48 -9.23 -10.21
C ARG A 61 -13.84 -7.91 -10.88
N PHE A 62 -14.37 -6.96 -10.13
CA PHE A 62 -14.68 -5.64 -10.65
C PHE A 62 -13.40 -4.88 -11.03
N GLN A 63 -12.36 -4.93 -10.18
CA GLN A 63 -11.11 -4.21 -10.36
C GLN A 63 -10.13 -4.93 -11.30
N ALA A 64 -10.25 -6.26 -11.44
CA ALA A 64 -9.43 -7.01 -12.39
C ALA A 64 -9.65 -6.50 -13.81
N GLU A 65 -8.56 -6.29 -14.55
CA GLU A 65 -8.58 -5.77 -15.91
C GLU A 65 -9.40 -6.66 -16.84
N THR A 66 -10.21 -6.02 -17.70
CA THR A 66 -11.00 -6.74 -18.70
C THR A 66 -10.08 -7.43 -19.70
N GLY A 67 -10.33 -8.72 -19.94
CA GLY A 67 -9.51 -9.55 -20.84
C GLY A 67 -8.34 -10.27 -20.15
N ARG A 68 -8.07 -9.98 -18.88
CA ARG A 68 -7.08 -10.71 -18.11
C ARG A 68 -7.67 -12.00 -17.51
N PRO A 69 -6.89 -13.10 -17.44
CA PRO A 69 -7.37 -14.39 -16.90
C PRO A 69 -7.76 -14.29 -15.43
N GLU A 70 -7.16 -13.37 -14.65
CA GLU A 70 -7.48 -13.16 -13.24
C GLU A 70 -8.96 -12.85 -13.00
N LYS A 71 -9.63 -12.21 -13.96
CA LYS A 71 -11.07 -11.89 -13.87
C LYS A 71 -11.98 -13.12 -13.82
N ASN A 72 -11.49 -14.24 -14.33
CA ASN A 72 -12.24 -15.50 -14.41
C ASN A 72 -12.03 -16.44 -13.20
N LEU A 73 -11.22 -16.00 -12.21
CA LEU A 73 -10.98 -16.77 -11.01
C LEU A 73 -12.30 -17.09 -10.28
N LYS A 74 -12.49 -18.38 -9.97
CA LYS A 74 -13.68 -18.87 -9.26
C LYS A 74 -13.59 -18.55 -7.77
N ASN A 75 -14.74 -18.59 -7.08
CA ASN A 75 -14.79 -18.34 -5.64
C ASN A 75 -13.88 -19.28 -4.84
N ASP A 76 -13.82 -20.55 -5.22
CA ASP A 76 -12.98 -21.54 -4.52
C ASP A 76 -11.49 -21.21 -4.66
N GLN A 77 -11.08 -20.76 -5.85
CA GLN A 77 -9.70 -20.32 -6.11
C GLN A 77 -9.37 -19.05 -5.30
N LEU A 78 -10.24 -18.04 -5.33
CA LEU A 78 -10.06 -16.80 -4.56
C LEU A 78 -10.05 -17.09 -3.05
N LYS A 79 -10.90 -18.02 -2.58
CA LYS A 79 -10.91 -18.44 -1.19
C LYS A 79 -9.60 -19.15 -0.79
N SER A 80 -9.11 -20.06 -1.62
CA SER A 80 -7.82 -20.74 -1.39
C SER A 80 -6.66 -19.72 -1.32
N MET A 81 -6.66 -18.74 -2.22
CA MET A 81 -5.67 -17.66 -2.22
C MET A 81 -5.78 -16.77 -0.97
N LEU A 82 -6.99 -16.41 -0.55
CA LEU A 82 -7.23 -15.60 0.65
C LEU A 82 -6.79 -16.33 1.92
N GLU A 83 -7.08 -17.62 2.03
CA GLU A 83 -6.62 -18.45 3.16
C GLU A 83 -5.09 -18.59 3.18
N ALA A 84 -4.44 -18.65 2.02
CA ALA A 84 -2.99 -18.64 1.95
C ALA A 84 -2.40 -17.29 2.39
N LEU A 85 -3.03 -16.16 2.01
CA LEU A 85 -2.68 -14.83 2.52
C LEU A 85 -2.88 -14.72 4.03
N LYS A 86 -4.00 -15.21 4.57
CA LYS A 86 -4.27 -15.21 6.01
C LYS A 86 -3.23 -16.03 6.79
N ARG A 87 -2.80 -17.18 6.26
CA ARG A 87 -1.74 -17.99 6.89
C ARG A 87 -0.38 -17.27 6.87
N LYS A 88 -0.01 -16.65 5.75
CA LYS A 88 1.24 -15.88 5.67
C LYS A 88 1.22 -14.68 6.61
N HIS A 89 0.08 -14.02 6.72
CA HIS A 89 -0.11 -12.80 7.48
C HIS A 89 -0.99 -13.03 8.72
N GLU A 90 -0.67 -14.07 9.50
CA GLU A 90 -1.49 -14.51 10.63
C GLU A 90 -1.81 -13.38 11.62
N LEU A 91 -0.85 -12.52 11.90
CA LEU A 91 -1.00 -11.39 12.84
C LEU A 91 -2.06 -10.37 12.40
N ILE A 92 -2.26 -10.21 11.10
CA ILE A 92 -3.24 -9.27 10.54
C ILE A 92 -4.39 -9.97 9.80
N ALA A 93 -4.46 -11.31 9.87
CA ALA A 93 -5.49 -12.10 9.20
C ALA A 93 -6.91 -11.68 9.58
N HIS A 94 -7.12 -11.28 10.85
CA HIS A 94 -8.40 -10.80 11.38
C HIS A 94 -8.84 -9.45 10.76
N LYS A 95 -7.95 -8.73 10.11
CA LYS A 95 -8.26 -7.48 9.40
C LYS A 95 -8.70 -7.70 7.95
N MET A 96 -8.56 -8.92 7.42
CA MET A 96 -9.03 -9.26 6.08
C MET A 96 -10.53 -9.56 6.12
N ALA A 97 -11.30 -9.02 5.19
CA ALA A 97 -12.76 -9.13 5.11
C ALA A 97 -13.48 -8.66 6.39
N SER A 98 -13.00 -7.55 6.97
CA SER A 98 -13.51 -6.95 8.21
C SER A 98 -13.83 -5.45 8.07
N GLY A 99 -13.69 -4.87 6.88
CA GLY A 99 -13.86 -3.43 6.67
C GLY A 99 -12.71 -2.57 7.22
N ALA A 100 -11.56 -3.15 7.52
CA ALA A 100 -10.41 -2.44 8.11
C ALA A 100 -9.86 -1.31 7.23
N GLY A 101 -10.21 -1.29 5.95
CA GLY A 101 -9.78 -0.26 5.01
C GLY A 101 -10.20 1.15 5.41
N ILE A 102 -11.34 1.31 6.06
CA ILE A 102 -11.84 2.61 6.53
C ILE A 102 -10.89 3.21 7.58
N ASP A 103 -10.46 2.40 8.55
CA ASP A 103 -9.53 2.83 9.59
C ASP A 103 -8.17 3.20 8.97
N LEU A 104 -7.71 2.43 7.98
CA LEU A 104 -6.46 2.72 7.28
C LEU A 104 -6.53 4.01 6.47
N MET A 105 -7.63 4.26 5.77
CA MET A 105 -7.86 5.52 5.07
C MET A 105 -7.91 6.71 6.04
N PHE A 106 -8.45 6.52 7.23
CA PHE A 106 -8.45 7.56 8.27
C PHE A 106 -7.02 7.87 8.73
N HIS A 107 -6.19 6.87 9.00
CA HIS A 107 -4.78 7.09 9.35
C HIS A 107 -4.00 7.79 8.22
N ASP A 108 -4.23 7.39 6.98
CA ASP A 108 -3.61 8.02 5.82
C ASP A 108 -3.99 9.50 5.70
N SER A 109 -5.26 9.82 5.92
CA SER A 109 -5.73 11.21 5.95
C SER A 109 -5.09 12.03 7.08
N GLN A 110 -4.84 11.42 8.25
CA GLN A 110 -4.15 12.08 9.36
C GLN A 110 -2.67 12.35 9.03
N ILE A 111 -1.98 11.42 8.35
CA ILE A 111 -0.60 11.63 7.88
C ILE A 111 -0.56 12.82 6.91
N THR A 112 -1.46 12.84 5.94
CA THR A 112 -1.59 13.93 4.97
C THR A 112 -1.87 15.27 5.66
N GLU A 113 -2.78 15.31 6.62
CA GLU A 113 -3.09 16.52 7.39
C GLU A 113 -1.86 17.04 8.15
N GLN A 114 -1.09 16.16 8.77
CA GLN A 114 0.15 16.54 9.47
C GLN A 114 1.18 17.15 8.50
N LEU A 115 1.36 16.55 7.34
CA LEU A 115 2.27 17.06 6.32
C LEU A 115 1.85 18.45 5.82
N ILE A 116 0.58 18.63 5.50
CA ILE A 116 0.05 19.93 5.06
C ILE A 116 0.29 20.99 6.15
N LYS A 117 -0.02 20.69 7.42
CA LYS A 117 0.19 21.61 8.53
C LYS A 117 1.66 21.99 8.69
N ARG A 118 2.56 21.00 8.65
CA ARG A 118 4.01 21.23 8.79
C ARG A 118 4.55 22.09 7.66
N PHE A 119 4.22 21.77 6.42
CA PHE A 119 4.67 22.56 5.27
C PHE A 119 4.09 23.95 5.26
N THR A 120 2.79 24.10 5.53
CA THR A 120 2.12 25.41 5.51
C THR A 120 2.58 26.33 6.65
N TYR A 121 2.64 25.82 7.89
CA TYR A 121 2.86 26.66 9.08
C TYR A 121 4.32 26.73 9.52
N HIS A 122 5.09 25.63 9.40
CA HIS A 122 6.48 25.61 9.86
C HIS A 122 7.47 25.95 8.75
N HIS A 123 7.32 25.32 7.59
CA HIS A 123 8.23 25.55 6.47
C HIS A 123 7.80 26.70 5.59
N GLN A 124 6.57 27.21 5.73
CA GLN A 124 5.98 28.28 4.91
C GLN A 124 6.15 28.00 3.40
N CYS A 125 5.97 26.75 3.04
CA CYS A 125 6.21 26.21 1.71
C CYS A 125 4.96 25.50 1.21
N PRO A 126 4.53 25.69 -0.05
CA PRO A 126 3.41 24.97 -0.61
C PRO A 126 3.72 23.47 -0.72
N ILE A 127 2.70 22.67 -0.47
CA ILE A 127 2.72 21.23 -0.71
C ILE A 127 1.46 20.85 -1.47
N LEU A 128 1.59 20.01 -2.51
CA LEU A 128 0.47 19.44 -3.23
C LEU A 128 0.36 17.97 -2.91
N THR A 129 -0.85 17.48 -2.76
CA THR A 129 -1.15 16.07 -2.52
C THR A 129 -1.81 15.48 -3.75
N VAL A 130 -1.29 14.36 -4.24
CA VAL A 130 -1.85 13.62 -5.37
C VAL A 130 -1.93 12.14 -4.98
N HIS A 131 -3.10 11.70 -4.59
CA HIS A 131 -3.30 10.36 -3.99
C HIS A 131 -2.41 10.14 -2.77
N ASP A 132 -1.49 9.19 -2.83
CA ASP A 132 -0.49 8.82 -1.82
C ASP A 132 0.88 9.49 -2.02
N SER A 133 0.95 10.46 -2.94
CA SER A 133 2.16 11.17 -3.30
C SER A 133 2.09 12.65 -2.91
N TYR A 134 3.25 13.23 -2.65
CA TYR A 134 3.39 14.63 -2.29
C TYR A 134 4.39 15.33 -3.22
N VAL A 135 4.05 16.54 -3.63
CA VAL A 135 4.89 17.38 -4.48
C VAL A 135 5.22 18.68 -3.75
N VAL A 136 6.49 19.00 -3.69
CA VAL A 136 7.02 20.23 -3.08
C VAL A 136 7.96 20.95 -4.05
N PRO A 137 8.22 22.26 -3.86
CA PRO A 137 9.21 22.97 -4.65
C PRO A 137 10.60 22.35 -4.55
N PHE A 138 11.39 22.53 -5.61
CA PHE A 138 12.78 22.06 -5.67
C PHE A 138 13.57 22.49 -4.43
N GLY A 139 14.37 21.57 -3.89
CA GLY A 139 15.18 21.77 -2.69
C GLY A 139 14.49 21.40 -1.37
N TYR A 140 13.18 21.10 -1.39
CA TYR A 140 12.45 20.64 -0.20
C TYR A 140 12.28 19.12 -0.11
N ASP A 141 12.81 18.37 -1.04
CA ASP A 141 12.74 16.91 -1.14
C ASP A 141 13.21 16.19 0.13
N ARG A 142 14.38 16.59 0.67
CA ARG A 142 14.91 16.03 1.92
C ARG A 142 14.04 16.36 3.14
N ILE A 143 13.48 17.55 3.17
CA ILE A 143 12.57 17.99 4.23
C ILE A 143 11.29 17.16 4.13
N LEU A 144 10.71 17.03 2.92
CA LEU A 144 9.53 16.22 2.68
C LEU A 144 9.73 14.78 3.16
N HIS A 145 10.82 14.15 2.75
CA HIS A 145 11.15 12.79 3.16
C HIS A 145 11.17 12.63 4.69
N LYS A 146 11.84 13.53 5.39
CA LYS A 146 11.93 13.54 6.85
C LYS A 146 10.56 13.74 7.50
N GLU A 147 9.76 14.70 6.99
CA GLU A 147 8.43 14.99 7.53
C GLU A 147 7.45 13.84 7.25
N MET A 148 7.56 13.16 6.10
CA MET A 148 6.78 11.94 5.79
C MET A 148 7.09 10.83 6.79
N GLN A 149 8.35 10.55 7.04
CA GLN A 149 8.76 9.56 8.04
C GLN A 149 8.20 9.91 9.43
N SER A 150 8.40 11.16 9.86
CA SER A 150 7.93 11.60 11.19
C SER A 150 6.41 11.58 11.32
N ALA A 151 5.66 11.96 10.27
CA ALA A 151 4.20 11.91 10.29
C ALA A 151 3.71 10.46 10.32
N PHE A 152 4.34 9.57 9.55
CA PHE A 152 4.00 8.15 9.53
C PHE A 152 4.26 7.50 10.90
N GLU A 153 5.44 7.74 11.49
CA GLU A 153 5.78 7.25 12.84
C GLU A 153 4.79 7.75 13.89
N LEU A 154 4.45 9.03 13.84
CA LEU A 154 3.52 9.64 14.79
C LEU A 154 2.14 8.99 14.75
N ILE A 155 1.63 8.71 13.56
CA ILE A 155 0.26 8.21 13.38
C ILE A 155 0.18 6.69 13.51
N THR A 156 1.17 5.96 13.01
CA THR A 156 1.13 4.50 12.95
C THR A 156 1.91 3.79 14.05
N GLY A 157 2.81 4.50 14.72
CA GLY A 157 3.78 3.91 15.67
C GLY A 157 4.91 3.13 15.01
N VAL A 158 4.96 3.05 13.67
CA VAL A 158 6.01 2.33 12.93
C VAL A 158 7.24 3.20 12.77
N THR A 159 8.36 2.79 13.34
CA THR A 159 9.63 3.49 13.22
C THR A 159 10.30 3.19 11.88
N HIS A 160 10.95 4.19 11.31
CA HIS A 160 11.73 4.09 10.05
C HIS A 160 10.91 3.54 8.86
N PRO A 161 9.77 4.14 8.51
CA PRO A 161 9.04 3.72 7.32
C PRO A 161 9.88 3.91 6.06
N VAL A 162 9.72 3.02 5.09
CA VAL A 162 10.33 3.19 3.78
C VAL A 162 9.50 4.22 3.01
N VAL A 163 10.14 5.32 2.64
CA VAL A 163 9.57 6.37 1.78
C VAL A 163 10.32 6.32 0.46
N GLU A 164 9.60 6.06 -0.62
CA GLU A 164 10.17 6.09 -1.96
C GLU A 164 10.30 7.53 -2.44
N HIS A 165 11.45 7.83 -3.04
CA HIS A 165 11.72 9.11 -3.67
C HIS A 165 11.77 8.92 -5.18
N THR A 166 10.85 9.55 -5.88
CA THR A 166 10.85 9.60 -7.34
C THR A 166 11.37 10.96 -7.80
N THR A 167 12.56 10.99 -8.36
CA THR A 167 13.17 12.17 -9.00
C THR A 167 12.80 12.25 -10.49
N ASP A 168 11.62 11.77 -10.85
CA ASP A 168 11.25 11.80 -12.24
C ASP A 168 10.91 13.22 -12.68
N TYR A 169 11.69 13.76 -13.51
CA TYR A 169 11.42 14.71 -14.62
C TYR A 169 12.47 15.81 -14.87
N PHE A 170 13.47 16.03 -14.02
CA PHE A 170 14.42 17.12 -14.23
C PHE A 170 15.88 16.72 -14.46
N ASP A 171 16.23 15.44 -14.28
CA ASP A 171 17.60 14.97 -14.56
C ASP A 171 17.88 14.68 -16.05
N THR A 172 16.90 14.89 -16.94
CA THR A 172 17.05 14.69 -18.39
C THR A 172 17.15 15.99 -19.20
N ILE A 173 17.26 17.15 -18.55
CA ILE A 173 17.70 18.37 -19.23
C ILE A 173 19.22 18.45 -19.03
N GLU A 174 19.94 17.52 -19.62
CA GLU A 174 21.36 17.72 -19.90
C GLU A 174 21.48 18.88 -20.87
N ASP A 175 22.29 19.86 -20.49
CA ASP A 175 22.73 20.99 -21.26
C ASP A 175 23.08 20.60 -22.69
N GLU A 176 22.27 20.95 -23.68
CA GLU A 176 22.76 21.05 -25.04
C GLU A 176 23.67 22.27 -25.08
N PRO A 177 24.97 22.13 -25.42
CA PRO A 177 25.89 23.26 -25.55
C PRO A 177 25.50 24.07 -26.78
N HIS A 178 25.29 25.37 -26.56
CA HIS A 178 25.16 26.38 -27.61
C HIS A 178 26.49 26.61 -28.33
#